data_668f27edc579474cc27978c771610e92
#
_entry.id   668f27edc579474cc27978c771610e92
#
_cell.length_a   1.000
_cell.length_b   1.000
_cell.length_c   1.000
_cell.angle_alpha   90.00
_cell.angle_beta   90.00
_cell.angle_gamma   90.00
#
_symmetry.space_group_name_H-M   'P 1'
#
loop_
_entity.id
_entity.type
_entity.pdbx_description
1 polymer ?
#
loop_
_entity_poly.entity_id
_entity_poly.type
_entity_poly.pdbx_seq_one_letter_code
_entity_poly.pdbx_strand_id
1 'polypeptide(L)'
;MKVLIYQVCIGKAANSKLYKHCIDSVAAYCERHGFDHFVQRTPKLRIKPNIFITNRSKESYEKHGGYLPIYEKEQAFAHLEEYDRIAIIDADIYIRPDAPSIWGEFGNHHAFGAVCEREMPITEAYKGKITNYSVMQYKTLHRPQVGIDFKPNNLGFEFFNMGMILLNSELFLPFLKGQTPKQFIERAEFQNFVDGMGAWKWSTDQTLLNYFIKKYRVPIKHMDSKWNGLYTANTNIEDCHFVHFFLKDKLPEAGENVEKLMQVISND
;
A
#
# COMPACT_ATOMS: atom_id res chain seq x y z
N MET A 1 -14.25 -11.83 -16.23
CA MET A 1 -13.52 -11.44 -15.01
C MET A 1 -13.80 -9.96 -14.76
N LYS A 2 -14.50 -9.64 -13.68
CA LYS A 2 -14.83 -8.26 -13.31
C LYS A 2 -13.72 -7.73 -12.40
N VAL A 3 -13.11 -6.63 -12.80
CA VAL A 3 -11.91 -6.07 -12.14
C VAL A 3 -12.20 -4.65 -11.66
N LEU A 4 -11.81 -4.35 -10.40
CA LEU A 4 -11.84 -3.00 -9.83
C LEU A 4 -10.41 -2.52 -9.57
N ILE A 5 -10.10 -1.33 -10.01
CA ILE A 5 -8.94 -0.57 -9.54
C ILE A 5 -9.46 0.50 -8.57
N TYR A 6 -9.01 0.42 -7.32
CA TYR A 6 -9.48 1.26 -6.22
C TYR A 6 -8.38 2.20 -5.74
N GLN A 7 -8.68 3.48 -5.65
CA GLN A 7 -7.78 4.49 -5.13
C GLN A 7 -8.44 5.31 -4.02
N VAL A 8 -7.64 5.82 -3.10
CA VAL A 8 -8.10 6.76 -2.06
C VAL A 8 -7.36 8.07 -2.21
N CYS A 9 -8.10 9.16 -2.44
CA CYS A 9 -7.55 10.49 -2.55
C CYS A 9 -8.47 11.49 -1.82
N ILE A 10 -8.24 11.65 -0.52
CA ILE A 10 -9.08 12.42 0.40
C ILE A 10 -8.34 13.61 1.00
N GLY A 11 -9.10 14.57 1.53
CA GLY A 11 -8.56 15.74 2.21
C GLY A 11 -7.71 16.62 1.28
N LYS A 12 -6.60 17.15 1.78
CA LYS A 12 -5.72 18.07 1.01
C LYS A 12 -5.07 17.40 -0.21
N ALA A 13 -4.90 16.08 -0.18
CA ALA A 13 -4.36 15.31 -1.31
C ALA A 13 -5.21 15.46 -2.58
N ALA A 14 -6.53 15.66 -2.44
CA ALA A 14 -7.45 15.83 -3.55
C ALA A 14 -7.14 17.06 -4.44
N ASN A 15 -6.38 18.03 -3.92
CA ASN A 15 -6.00 19.25 -4.63
C ASN A 15 -4.58 19.19 -5.22
N SER A 16 -3.83 18.11 -5.02
CA SER A 16 -2.48 17.96 -5.55
C SER A 16 -2.51 17.71 -7.06
N LYS A 17 -1.68 18.44 -7.80
CA LYS A 17 -1.51 18.25 -9.25
C LYS A 17 -0.92 16.87 -9.54
N LEU A 18 0.06 16.43 -8.73
CA LEU A 18 0.65 15.11 -8.85
C LEU A 18 -0.40 14.00 -8.71
N TYR A 19 -1.21 14.05 -7.64
CA TYR A 19 -2.22 13.02 -7.41
C TYR A 19 -3.28 13.00 -8.52
N LYS A 20 -3.67 14.20 -9.01
CA LYS A 20 -4.58 14.26 -10.16
C LYS A 20 -3.96 13.57 -11.38
N HIS A 21 -2.70 13.87 -11.70
CA HIS A 21 -2.00 13.29 -12.83
C HIS A 21 -1.86 11.75 -12.71
N CYS A 22 -1.50 11.27 -11.52
CA CYS A 22 -1.43 9.83 -11.25
C CYS A 22 -2.80 9.15 -11.41
N ILE A 23 -3.86 9.73 -10.84
CA ILE A 23 -5.22 9.21 -10.95
C ILE A 23 -5.68 9.18 -12.43
N ASP A 24 -5.37 10.21 -13.21
CA ASP A 24 -5.70 10.27 -14.63
C ASP A 24 -4.96 9.15 -15.41
N SER A 25 -3.70 8.84 -15.05
CA SER A 25 -2.94 7.72 -15.65
C SER A 25 -3.55 6.35 -15.32
N VAL A 26 -4.02 6.17 -14.08
CA VAL A 26 -4.74 4.96 -13.67
C VAL A 26 -6.07 4.83 -14.41
N ALA A 27 -6.80 5.92 -14.60
CA ALA A 27 -8.04 5.92 -15.38
C ALA A 27 -7.80 5.48 -16.84
N ALA A 28 -6.76 6.02 -17.49
CA ALA A 28 -6.38 5.63 -18.86
C ALA A 28 -5.96 4.14 -18.94
N TYR A 29 -5.24 3.64 -17.92
CA TYR A 29 -4.91 2.23 -17.82
C TYR A 29 -6.17 1.36 -17.71
N CYS A 30 -7.12 1.75 -16.86
CA CYS A 30 -8.38 1.04 -16.69
C CYS A 30 -9.21 1.01 -17.98
N GLU A 31 -9.33 2.13 -18.68
CA GLU A 31 -10.02 2.24 -19.96
C GLU A 31 -9.42 1.28 -20.99
N ARG A 32 -8.08 1.27 -21.12
CA ARG A 32 -7.38 0.40 -22.08
C ARG A 32 -7.59 -1.09 -21.82
N HIS A 33 -7.72 -1.49 -20.55
CA HIS A 33 -7.87 -2.89 -20.15
C HIS A 33 -9.32 -3.31 -19.84
N GLY A 34 -10.29 -2.39 -19.92
CA GLY A 34 -11.69 -2.67 -19.60
C GLY A 34 -11.94 -2.95 -18.13
N PHE A 35 -11.24 -2.23 -17.22
CA PHE A 35 -11.40 -2.34 -15.77
C PHE A 35 -12.25 -1.21 -15.23
N ASP A 36 -13.01 -1.48 -14.16
CA ASP A 36 -13.70 -0.44 -13.44
C ASP A 36 -12.68 0.35 -12.58
N HIS A 37 -12.84 1.67 -12.52
CA HIS A 37 -11.99 2.56 -11.72
C HIS A 37 -12.82 3.33 -10.71
N PHE A 38 -12.46 3.22 -9.43
CA PHE A 38 -13.12 3.96 -8.37
C PHE A 38 -12.11 4.75 -7.54
N VAL A 39 -12.37 6.05 -7.37
CA VAL A 39 -11.56 6.92 -6.53
C VAL A 39 -12.38 7.41 -5.34
N GLN A 40 -12.07 6.89 -4.15
CA GLN A 40 -12.69 7.34 -2.91
C GLN A 40 -12.24 8.77 -2.58
N ARG A 41 -13.19 9.70 -2.53
CA ARG A 41 -12.94 11.13 -2.27
C ARG A 41 -13.33 11.57 -0.85
N THR A 42 -14.05 10.72 -0.12
CA THR A 42 -14.51 11.01 1.25
C THR A 42 -14.14 9.86 2.20
N PRO A 43 -13.76 10.17 3.45
CA PRO A 43 -13.48 9.13 4.44
C PRO A 43 -14.69 8.26 4.72
N LYS A 44 -14.50 6.95 4.74
CA LYS A 44 -15.54 5.94 5.00
C LYS A 44 -15.33 5.21 6.32
N LEU A 45 -14.12 4.70 6.56
CA LEU A 45 -13.81 3.87 7.73
C LEU A 45 -13.61 4.71 8.98
N ARG A 46 -12.91 5.83 8.87
CA ARG A 46 -12.58 6.75 9.98
C ARG A 46 -12.04 6.02 11.21
N ILE A 47 -11.07 5.14 10.98
CA ILE A 47 -10.41 4.39 12.06
C ILE A 47 -9.77 5.34 13.06
N LYS A 48 -10.05 5.13 14.35
CA LYS A 48 -9.53 5.96 15.45
C LYS A 48 -8.62 5.15 16.36
N PRO A 49 -7.46 5.68 16.77
CA PRO A 49 -6.72 5.07 17.86
C PRO A 49 -7.50 5.20 19.18
N ASN A 50 -7.40 4.19 20.03
CA ASN A 50 -8.03 4.21 21.37
C ASN A 50 -7.21 5.05 22.36
N ILE A 51 -5.92 5.22 22.12
CA ILE A 51 -4.98 5.89 23.01
C ILE A 51 -4.42 7.13 22.31
N PHE A 52 -4.56 8.31 22.93
CA PHE A 52 -4.13 9.61 22.40
C PHE A 52 -2.84 10.14 23.05
N ILE A 53 -2.02 9.25 23.61
CA ILE A 53 -0.75 9.61 24.26
C ILE A 53 0.46 9.44 23.35
N THR A 54 0.31 8.79 22.20
CA THR A 54 1.38 8.63 21.22
C THR A 54 1.41 9.82 20.27
N ASN A 55 2.57 10.09 19.65
CA ASN A 55 2.68 11.13 18.60
C ASN A 55 1.73 10.87 17.43
N ARG A 56 1.50 9.60 17.10
CA ARG A 56 0.60 9.20 16.02
C ARG A 56 -0.84 9.58 16.30
N SER A 57 -1.34 9.23 17.46
CA SER A 57 -2.72 9.55 17.84
C SER A 57 -2.95 11.05 17.98
N LYS A 58 -1.96 11.79 18.48
CA LYS A 58 -2.00 13.25 18.53
C LYS A 58 -2.08 13.85 17.12
N GLU A 59 -1.23 13.39 16.21
CA GLU A 59 -1.24 13.82 14.81
C GLU A 59 -2.59 13.54 14.13
N SER A 60 -3.13 12.34 14.33
CA SER A 60 -4.44 11.96 13.83
C SER A 60 -5.54 12.87 14.35
N TYR A 61 -5.57 13.12 15.65
CA TYR A 61 -6.57 13.97 16.26
C TYR A 61 -6.50 15.41 15.74
N GLU A 62 -5.31 16.01 15.72
CA GLU A 62 -5.12 17.41 15.35
C GLU A 62 -5.27 17.68 13.84
N LYS A 63 -4.75 16.77 13.00
CA LYS A 63 -4.68 16.99 11.55
C LYS A 63 -5.84 16.40 10.76
N HIS A 64 -6.46 15.33 11.26
CA HIS A 64 -7.42 14.55 10.51
C HIS A 64 -8.78 14.40 11.20
N GLY A 65 -9.11 15.23 12.20
CA GLY A 65 -10.40 15.18 12.89
C GLY A 65 -10.59 13.87 13.68
N GLY A 66 -9.51 13.32 14.25
CA GLY A 66 -9.54 12.19 15.16
C GLY A 66 -9.65 10.83 14.45
N TYR A 67 -9.17 10.69 13.22
CA TYR A 67 -9.06 9.40 12.54
C TYR A 67 -7.72 9.27 11.77
N LEU A 68 -7.36 8.03 11.36
CA LEU A 68 -6.15 7.69 10.64
C LEU A 68 -6.47 7.45 9.15
N PRO A 69 -6.23 8.41 8.24
CA PRO A 69 -6.55 8.28 6.82
C PRO A 69 -5.88 7.10 6.13
N ILE A 70 -4.75 6.66 6.67
CA ILE A 70 -3.93 5.57 6.14
C ILE A 70 -4.70 4.24 6.03
N TYR A 71 -5.75 4.04 6.84
CA TYR A 71 -6.58 2.84 6.82
C TYR A 71 -7.81 2.96 5.91
N GLU A 72 -7.98 4.05 5.19
CA GLU A 72 -9.14 4.20 4.29
C GLU A 72 -9.05 3.31 3.04
N LYS A 73 -7.87 2.80 2.70
CA LYS A 73 -7.66 1.90 1.55
C LYS A 73 -8.37 0.56 1.71
N GLU A 74 -8.46 0.05 2.92
CA GLU A 74 -9.13 -1.21 3.23
C GLU A 74 -10.65 -1.14 3.03
N GLN A 75 -11.21 0.04 2.79
CA GLN A 75 -12.60 0.17 2.33
C GLN A 75 -12.83 -0.60 1.01
N ALA A 76 -11.80 -0.78 0.20
CA ALA A 76 -11.84 -1.61 -1.01
C ALA A 76 -12.35 -3.04 -0.75
N PHE A 77 -12.14 -3.58 0.46
CA PHE A 77 -12.62 -4.92 0.83
C PHE A 77 -14.14 -5.05 0.82
N ALA A 78 -14.89 -3.94 0.90
CA ALA A 78 -16.34 -3.95 0.76
C ALA A 78 -16.81 -4.38 -0.64
N HIS A 79 -15.93 -4.37 -1.64
CA HIS A 79 -16.24 -4.71 -3.02
C HIS A 79 -15.83 -6.14 -3.41
N LEU A 80 -15.29 -6.95 -2.48
CA LEU A 80 -14.80 -8.30 -2.76
C LEU A 80 -15.90 -9.28 -3.19
N GLU A 81 -17.16 -9.06 -2.81
CA GLU A 81 -18.28 -9.89 -3.26
C GLU A 81 -18.80 -9.48 -4.65
N GLU A 82 -18.43 -8.29 -5.12
CA GLU A 82 -18.91 -7.71 -6.38
C GLU A 82 -17.92 -7.91 -7.54
N TYR A 83 -16.60 -7.98 -7.22
CA TYR A 83 -15.52 -8.07 -8.20
C TYR A 83 -14.70 -9.34 -8.03
N ASP A 84 -14.28 -9.96 -9.14
CA ASP A 84 -13.40 -11.14 -9.12
C ASP A 84 -11.98 -10.76 -8.65
N ARG A 85 -11.55 -9.53 -9.00
CA ARG A 85 -10.21 -9.00 -8.73
C ARG A 85 -10.29 -7.54 -8.29
N ILE A 86 -9.50 -7.18 -7.29
CA ILE A 86 -9.36 -5.79 -6.86
C ILE A 86 -7.88 -5.43 -6.80
N ALA A 87 -7.49 -4.34 -7.44
CA ALA A 87 -6.20 -3.70 -7.17
C ALA A 87 -6.44 -2.42 -6.36
N ILE A 88 -5.75 -2.29 -5.24
CA ILE A 88 -5.71 -1.06 -4.43
C ILE A 88 -4.41 -0.37 -4.77
N ILE A 89 -4.48 0.84 -5.32
CA ILE A 89 -3.32 1.58 -5.82
C ILE A 89 -3.28 2.95 -5.14
N ASP A 90 -2.14 3.31 -4.56
CA ASP A 90 -1.96 4.64 -3.94
C ASP A 90 -2.17 5.75 -4.98
N ALA A 91 -2.74 6.88 -4.55
CA ALA A 91 -3.10 7.97 -5.45
C ALA A 91 -1.89 8.74 -6.02
N ASP A 92 -0.68 8.44 -5.55
CA ASP A 92 0.59 8.95 -6.03
C ASP A 92 1.38 7.92 -6.86
N ILE A 93 0.70 6.91 -7.38
CA ILE A 93 1.26 5.98 -8.37
C ILE A 93 0.82 6.42 -9.78
N TYR A 94 1.81 6.67 -10.62
CA TYR A 94 1.66 6.87 -12.06
C TYR A 94 1.83 5.55 -12.81
N ILE A 95 0.93 5.26 -13.73
CA ILE A 95 1.02 4.09 -14.62
C ILE A 95 1.47 4.54 -16.01
N ARG A 96 2.53 3.92 -16.52
CA ARG A 96 3.01 4.22 -17.88
C ARG A 96 1.97 3.81 -18.93
N PRO A 97 1.90 4.55 -20.06
CA PRO A 97 0.88 4.29 -21.10
C PRO A 97 0.97 2.91 -21.74
N ASP A 98 2.17 2.31 -21.75
CA ASP A 98 2.46 0.99 -22.33
C ASP A 98 2.40 -0.16 -21.32
N ALA A 99 2.11 0.13 -20.04
CA ALA A 99 2.05 -0.90 -19.00
C ALA A 99 1.07 -2.03 -19.38
N PRO A 100 1.52 -3.29 -19.34
CA PRO A 100 0.64 -4.43 -19.62
C PRO A 100 -0.39 -4.64 -18.51
N SER A 101 -1.31 -5.59 -18.69
CA SER A 101 -2.23 -5.96 -17.62
C SER A 101 -1.48 -6.67 -16.49
N ILE A 102 -1.55 -6.11 -15.27
CA ILE A 102 -0.91 -6.67 -14.07
C ILE A 102 -1.45 -8.06 -13.70
N TRP A 103 -2.68 -8.37 -14.10
CA TRP A 103 -3.33 -9.64 -13.81
C TRP A 103 -2.69 -10.84 -14.51
N GLY A 104 -1.97 -10.59 -15.60
CA GLY A 104 -1.19 -11.62 -16.29
C GLY A 104 -0.09 -12.21 -15.41
N GLU A 105 0.59 -11.36 -14.62
CA GLU A 105 1.63 -11.81 -13.70
C GLU A 105 1.04 -12.32 -12.37
N PHE A 106 -0.01 -11.67 -11.86
CA PHE A 106 -0.64 -12.08 -10.61
C PHE A 106 -1.19 -13.51 -10.67
N GLY A 107 -1.84 -13.87 -11.77
CA GLY A 107 -2.41 -15.20 -11.99
C GLY A 107 -3.62 -15.48 -11.09
N ASN A 108 -3.94 -16.79 -10.94
CA ASN A 108 -5.20 -17.22 -10.30
C ASN A 108 -5.02 -17.96 -8.96
N HIS A 109 -3.79 -18.24 -8.54
CA HIS A 109 -3.51 -19.15 -7.43
C HIS A 109 -3.18 -18.46 -6.09
N HIS A 110 -3.14 -17.14 -6.07
CA HIS A 110 -2.79 -16.35 -4.90
C HIS A 110 -3.96 -15.50 -4.45
N ALA A 111 -4.13 -15.36 -3.14
CA ALA A 111 -5.17 -14.52 -2.55
C ALA A 111 -4.77 -13.04 -2.54
N PHE A 112 -3.45 -12.80 -2.44
CA PHE A 112 -2.86 -11.48 -2.26
C PHE A 112 -1.61 -11.33 -3.15
N GLY A 113 -1.37 -10.13 -3.68
CA GLY A 113 -0.16 -9.78 -4.43
C GLY A 113 0.38 -8.44 -4.01
N ALA A 114 1.69 -8.35 -3.80
CA ALA A 114 2.39 -7.09 -3.52
C ALA A 114 3.89 -7.23 -3.82
N VAL A 115 4.59 -6.10 -3.89
CA VAL A 115 6.04 -6.05 -4.11
C VAL A 115 6.76 -6.06 -2.78
N CYS A 116 7.73 -6.95 -2.61
CA CYS A 116 8.55 -7.04 -1.41
C CYS A 116 9.65 -5.97 -1.46
N GLU A 117 9.67 -5.05 -0.47
CA GLU A 117 10.60 -3.91 -0.48
C GLU A 117 12.07 -4.30 -0.49
N ARG A 118 12.46 -5.37 0.23
CA ARG A 118 13.85 -5.83 0.27
C ARG A 118 14.34 -6.43 -1.04
N GLU A 119 13.43 -6.74 -1.96
CA GLU A 119 13.73 -7.33 -3.27
C GLU A 119 13.75 -6.27 -4.40
N MET A 120 13.41 -5.01 -4.08
CA MET A 120 13.45 -3.91 -5.02
C MET A 120 14.89 -3.48 -5.34
N PRO A 121 15.18 -3.01 -6.56
CA PRO A 121 16.46 -2.42 -6.94
C PRO A 121 16.58 -0.98 -6.39
N ILE A 122 16.80 -0.86 -5.08
CA ILE A 122 16.84 0.40 -4.35
C ILE A 122 18.28 0.80 -3.96
N THR A 123 18.50 2.09 -3.78
CA THR A 123 19.79 2.63 -3.36
C THR A 123 20.24 2.09 -2.00
N GLU A 124 21.54 1.94 -1.78
CA GLU A 124 22.10 1.43 -0.52
C GLU A 124 21.63 2.25 0.70
N ALA A 125 21.53 3.57 0.55
CA ALA A 125 21.03 4.43 1.62
C ALA A 125 19.57 4.11 1.98
N TYR A 126 18.78 3.66 1.02
CA TYR A 126 17.38 3.30 1.26
C TYR A 126 17.23 1.87 1.77
N LYS A 127 18.09 0.93 1.33
CA LYS A 127 18.14 -0.44 1.89
C LYS A 127 18.29 -0.41 3.41
N GLY A 128 19.22 0.40 3.91
CA GLY A 128 19.43 0.57 5.36
C GLY A 128 18.15 1.05 6.08
N LYS A 129 17.39 1.96 5.48
CA LYS A 129 16.13 2.45 6.07
C LYS A 129 15.06 1.35 6.11
N ILE A 130 14.87 0.62 5.02
CA ILE A 130 13.92 -0.48 4.91
C ILE A 130 14.28 -1.59 5.91
N THR A 131 15.55 -1.99 5.97
CA THR A 131 16.03 -2.98 6.94
C THR A 131 15.69 -2.56 8.36
N ASN A 132 16.07 -1.35 8.76
CA ASN A 132 15.81 -0.84 10.10
C ASN A 132 14.30 -0.73 10.39
N TYR A 133 13.50 -0.29 9.42
CA TYR A 133 12.06 -0.16 9.58
C TYR A 133 11.41 -1.53 9.78
N SER A 134 11.71 -2.50 8.93
CA SER A 134 11.16 -3.85 9.04
C SER A 134 11.57 -4.55 10.35
N VAL A 135 12.83 -4.38 10.77
CA VAL A 135 13.32 -4.90 12.06
C VAL A 135 12.60 -4.23 13.23
N MET A 136 12.44 -2.91 13.21
CA MET A 136 11.71 -2.19 14.25
C MET A 136 10.27 -2.70 14.38
N GLN A 137 9.58 -2.89 13.25
CA GLN A 137 8.18 -3.31 13.24
C GLN A 137 7.99 -4.76 13.69
N TYR A 138 8.89 -5.66 13.32
CA TYR A 138 8.66 -7.11 13.47
C TYR A 138 9.53 -7.85 14.46
N LYS A 139 10.65 -7.28 14.90
CA LYS A 139 11.52 -7.94 15.90
C LYS A 139 10.78 -8.38 17.17
N THR A 140 9.80 -7.60 17.59
CA THR A 140 8.98 -7.92 18.79
C THR A 140 7.90 -8.96 18.50
N LEU A 141 7.54 -9.17 17.24
CA LEU A 141 6.54 -10.15 16.80
C LEU A 141 7.16 -11.50 16.47
N HIS A 142 8.45 -11.52 16.16
CA HIS A 142 9.21 -12.75 15.91
C HIS A 142 9.50 -13.45 17.24
N ARG A 143 8.45 -14.02 17.83
CA ARG A 143 8.54 -14.83 19.05
C ARG A 143 7.87 -16.16 18.77
N PRO A 144 8.44 -17.29 19.23
CA PRO A 144 7.83 -18.61 19.10
C PRO A 144 6.38 -18.67 19.61
N GLN A 145 6.06 -17.88 20.65
CA GLN A 145 4.73 -17.82 21.25
C GLN A 145 3.67 -17.18 20.35
N VAL A 146 4.07 -16.37 19.36
CA VAL A 146 3.13 -15.71 18.45
C VAL A 146 2.85 -16.56 17.22
N GLY A 147 3.62 -17.64 17.00
CA GLY A 147 3.43 -18.56 15.88
C GLY A 147 3.68 -17.95 14.50
N ILE A 148 4.36 -16.81 14.45
CA ILE A 148 4.65 -16.08 13.21
C ILE A 148 6.12 -16.27 12.88
N ASP A 149 6.38 -16.95 11.76
CA ASP A 149 7.74 -17.15 11.25
C ASP A 149 8.13 -16.00 10.33
N PHE A 150 8.59 -14.90 10.92
CA PHE A 150 9.28 -13.85 10.18
C PHE A 150 10.77 -14.20 10.13
N LYS A 151 11.23 -14.75 9.02
CA LYS A 151 12.66 -15.05 8.82
C LYS A 151 13.36 -13.80 8.26
N PRO A 152 14.15 -13.08 9.07
CA PRO A 152 14.98 -12.00 8.56
C PRO A 152 16.15 -12.58 7.76
N ASN A 153 16.62 -11.83 6.79
CA ASN A 153 17.93 -11.99 6.18
C ASN A 153 18.77 -10.73 6.45
N ASN A 154 19.90 -10.58 5.76
CA ASN A 154 20.75 -9.39 5.85
C ASN A 154 20.07 -8.08 5.41
N LEU A 155 18.93 -8.17 4.70
CA LEU A 155 18.09 -7.03 4.28
C LEU A 155 16.84 -6.84 5.16
N GLY A 156 16.80 -7.45 6.37
CA GLY A 156 15.69 -7.36 7.30
C GLY A 156 14.60 -8.40 7.06
N PHE A 157 13.42 -8.11 7.59
CA PHE A 157 12.25 -8.97 7.43
C PHE A 157 11.66 -8.83 6.03
N GLU A 158 10.96 -9.87 5.57
CA GLU A 158 10.11 -9.78 4.39
C GLU A 158 8.95 -8.82 4.67
N PHE A 159 8.92 -7.72 3.94
CA PHE A 159 8.02 -6.62 4.15
C PHE A 159 7.51 -6.10 2.81
N PHE A 160 6.20 -6.28 2.57
CA PHE A 160 5.57 -5.91 1.31
C PHE A 160 5.13 -4.46 1.35
N ASN A 161 5.43 -3.72 0.28
CA ASN A 161 4.94 -2.36 0.11
C ASN A 161 3.46 -2.37 -0.23
N MET A 162 2.67 -1.53 0.45
CA MET A 162 1.23 -1.46 0.29
C MET A 162 0.76 -0.29 -0.59
N GLY A 163 1.65 0.31 -1.36
CA GLY A 163 1.27 1.27 -2.40
C GLY A 163 0.52 0.62 -3.57
N MET A 164 0.77 -0.67 -3.81
CA MET A 164 0.05 -1.50 -4.76
C MET A 164 -0.27 -2.86 -4.14
N ILE A 165 -1.55 -3.18 -4.05
CA ILE A 165 -2.09 -4.42 -3.50
C ILE A 165 -3.01 -5.06 -4.53
N LEU A 166 -2.85 -6.36 -4.77
CA LEU A 166 -3.72 -7.14 -5.63
C LEU A 166 -4.47 -8.18 -4.80
N LEU A 167 -5.75 -8.33 -5.05
CA LEU A 167 -6.61 -9.27 -4.37
C LEU A 167 -7.35 -10.16 -5.39
N ASN A 168 -7.32 -11.47 -5.12
CA ASN A 168 -8.25 -12.42 -5.70
C ASN A 168 -9.40 -12.59 -4.72
N SER A 169 -10.57 -12.10 -5.06
CA SER A 169 -11.70 -12.01 -4.15
C SER A 169 -12.12 -13.36 -3.60
N GLU A 170 -12.25 -14.37 -4.44
CA GLU A 170 -12.61 -15.73 -4.04
C GLU A 170 -11.67 -16.32 -2.99
N LEU A 171 -10.35 -16.12 -3.19
CA LEU A 171 -9.31 -16.67 -2.31
C LEU A 171 -9.08 -15.80 -1.06
N PHE A 172 -9.39 -14.50 -1.11
CA PHE A 172 -9.13 -13.57 0.00
C PHE A 172 -10.30 -13.44 0.96
N LEU A 173 -11.55 -13.46 0.47
CA LEU A 173 -12.78 -13.34 1.28
C LEU A 173 -12.80 -14.23 2.54
N PRO A 174 -12.40 -15.53 2.49
CA PRO A 174 -12.42 -16.40 3.68
C PRO A 174 -11.60 -15.86 4.86
N PHE A 175 -10.53 -15.10 4.59
CA PHE A 175 -9.68 -14.52 5.62
C PHE A 175 -10.33 -13.33 6.34
N LEU A 176 -11.33 -12.68 5.74
CA LEU A 176 -12.09 -11.62 6.39
C LEU A 176 -13.13 -12.17 7.39
N LYS A 177 -13.50 -13.46 7.28
CA LYS A 177 -14.44 -14.13 8.19
C LYS A 177 -15.81 -13.41 8.30
N GLY A 178 -16.31 -12.88 7.18
CA GLY A 178 -17.57 -12.14 7.14
C GLY A 178 -17.54 -10.76 7.79
N GLN A 179 -16.38 -10.26 8.15
CA GLN A 179 -16.23 -8.94 8.75
C GLN A 179 -16.28 -7.83 7.69
N THR A 180 -16.89 -6.71 8.07
CA THR A 180 -16.77 -5.47 7.29
C THR A 180 -15.32 -4.96 7.31
N PRO A 181 -14.91 -4.10 6.34
CA PRO A 181 -13.58 -3.52 6.34
C PRO A 181 -13.21 -2.83 7.66
N LYS A 182 -14.14 -2.14 8.28
CA LYS A 182 -13.94 -1.50 9.57
C LYS A 182 -13.70 -2.51 10.70
N GLN A 183 -14.53 -3.53 10.80
CA GLN A 183 -14.36 -4.61 11.79
C GLN A 183 -13.04 -5.36 11.60
N PHE A 184 -12.59 -5.52 10.35
CA PHE A 184 -11.31 -6.12 10.05
C PHE A 184 -10.16 -5.32 10.68
N ILE A 185 -10.11 -3.99 10.46
CA ILE A 185 -9.05 -3.12 11.02
C ILE A 185 -9.15 -3.02 12.55
N GLU A 186 -10.36 -3.03 13.10
CA GLU A 186 -10.62 -2.92 14.55
C GLU A 186 -10.44 -4.25 15.29
N ARG A 187 -9.90 -5.30 14.67
CA ARG A 187 -9.54 -6.54 15.39
C ARG A 187 -8.61 -6.23 16.58
N ALA A 188 -8.85 -6.85 17.72
CA ALA A 188 -8.05 -6.65 18.93
C ALA A 188 -6.54 -6.85 18.70
N GLU A 189 -6.18 -7.77 17.80
CA GLU A 189 -4.78 -8.07 17.45
C GLU A 189 -4.07 -6.94 16.69
N PHE A 190 -4.81 -6.02 16.07
CA PHE A 190 -4.27 -4.87 15.33
C PHE A 190 -4.22 -3.59 16.17
N GLN A 191 -4.85 -3.59 17.34
CA GLN A 191 -5.03 -2.39 18.14
C GLN A 191 -3.71 -1.67 18.47
N ASN A 192 -2.65 -2.42 18.80
CA ASN A 192 -1.34 -1.82 19.07
C ASN A 192 -0.74 -1.12 17.84
N PHE A 193 -1.02 -1.63 16.64
CA PHE A 193 -0.58 -0.99 15.39
C PHE A 193 -1.35 0.30 15.15
N VAL A 194 -2.67 0.26 15.32
CA VAL A 194 -3.56 1.42 15.17
C VAL A 194 -3.22 2.51 16.18
N ASP A 195 -2.98 2.14 17.45
CA ASP A 195 -2.60 3.05 18.52
C ASP A 195 -1.16 3.59 18.38
N GLY A 196 -0.33 2.93 17.57
CA GLY A 196 1.08 3.31 17.40
C GLY A 196 1.92 3.12 18.66
N MET A 197 1.69 2.05 19.40
CA MET A 197 2.36 1.78 20.69
C MET A 197 3.80 1.29 20.51
N GLY A 198 4.73 1.87 21.24
CA GLY A 198 6.12 1.41 21.34
C GLY A 198 6.81 1.29 19.97
N ALA A 199 7.17 0.07 19.57
CA ALA A 199 7.82 -0.22 18.30
C ALA A 199 6.96 0.17 17.07
N TRP A 200 5.65 0.28 17.24
CA TRP A 200 4.69 0.59 16.17
C TRP A 200 4.34 2.07 16.06
N LYS A 201 5.13 2.93 16.65
CA LYS A 201 4.99 4.40 16.56
C LYS A 201 4.77 4.92 15.15
N TRP A 202 5.34 4.25 14.15
CA TRP A 202 5.24 4.61 12.72
C TRP A 202 4.44 3.59 11.91
N SER A 203 3.69 2.71 12.58
CA SER A 203 2.90 1.71 11.86
C SER A 203 1.84 2.36 10.97
N THR A 204 1.53 1.66 9.88
CA THR A 204 0.55 2.02 8.88
C THR A 204 -0.29 0.79 8.54
N ASP A 205 -1.19 0.90 7.57
CA ASP A 205 -1.82 -0.24 6.89
C ASP A 205 -0.78 -1.29 6.46
N GLN A 206 0.38 -0.86 5.98
CA GLN A 206 1.48 -1.73 5.58
C GLN A 206 1.93 -2.65 6.73
N THR A 207 2.11 -2.13 7.95
CA THR A 207 2.47 -2.95 9.11
C THR A 207 1.39 -3.97 9.44
N LEU A 208 0.13 -3.53 9.46
CA LEU A 208 -1.03 -4.35 9.79
C LEU A 208 -1.22 -5.47 8.77
N LEU A 209 -1.23 -5.14 7.48
CA LEU A 209 -1.45 -6.12 6.41
C LEU A 209 -0.30 -7.13 6.31
N ASN A 210 0.97 -6.71 6.44
CA ASN A 210 2.09 -7.63 6.48
C ASN A 210 2.01 -8.61 7.67
N TYR A 211 1.63 -8.13 8.86
CA TYR A 211 1.35 -9.00 10.00
C TYR A 211 0.22 -9.98 9.69
N PHE A 212 -0.89 -9.50 9.14
CA PHE A 212 -2.05 -10.31 8.80
C PHE A 212 -1.70 -11.43 7.82
N ILE A 213 -1.04 -11.09 6.71
CA ILE A 213 -0.60 -12.05 5.68
C ILE A 213 0.22 -13.18 6.30
N LYS A 214 1.21 -12.83 7.12
CA LYS A 214 2.10 -13.81 7.76
C LYS A 214 1.37 -14.65 8.80
N LYS A 215 0.60 -14.02 9.68
CA LYS A 215 -0.12 -14.73 10.76
C LYS A 215 -1.13 -15.73 10.24
N TYR A 216 -1.88 -15.36 9.23
CA TYR A 216 -2.93 -16.20 8.66
C TYR A 216 -2.47 -17.02 7.47
N ARG A 217 -1.16 -16.97 7.12
CA ARG A 217 -0.59 -17.68 5.98
C ARG A 217 -1.38 -17.45 4.69
N VAL A 218 -1.75 -16.19 4.45
CA VAL A 218 -2.47 -15.81 3.23
C VAL A 218 -1.58 -16.13 2.03
N PRO A 219 -2.07 -16.89 1.03
CA PRO A 219 -1.29 -17.17 -0.18
C PRO A 219 -0.94 -15.88 -0.91
N ILE A 220 0.34 -15.50 -0.88
CA ILE A 220 0.84 -14.26 -1.47
C ILE A 220 1.69 -14.53 -2.71
N LYS A 221 1.45 -13.73 -3.76
CA LYS A 221 2.32 -13.58 -4.92
C LYS A 221 3.30 -12.44 -4.67
N HIS A 222 4.59 -12.73 -4.74
CA HIS A 222 5.62 -11.71 -4.87
C HIS A 222 5.56 -11.15 -6.29
N MET A 223 5.13 -9.92 -6.42
CA MET A 223 5.08 -9.22 -7.69
C MET A 223 6.45 -8.64 -8.03
N ASP A 224 6.78 -8.59 -9.32
CA ASP A 224 8.01 -7.94 -9.78
C ASP A 224 8.04 -6.46 -9.33
N SER A 225 9.22 -5.95 -9.01
CA SER A 225 9.44 -4.58 -8.58
C SER A 225 8.99 -3.52 -9.59
N LYS A 226 8.91 -3.88 -10.89
CA LYS A 226 8.38 -3.03 -11.95
C LYS A 226 6.95 -2.53 -11.70
N TRP A 227 6.18 -3.23 -10.87
CA TRP A 227 4.81 -2.87 -10.56
C TRP A 227 4.67 -1.89 -9.39
N ASN A 228 5.77 -1.50 -8.75
CA ASN A 228 5.75 -0.49 -7.69
C ASN A 228 7.13 0.15 -7.52
N GLY A 229 7.64 0.77 -8.58
CA GLY A 229 8.94 1.44 -8.56
C GLY A 229 8.93 2.69 -7.71
N LEU A 230 9.70 2.69 -6.62
CA LEU A 230 9.77 3.81 -5.67
C LEU A 230 10.64 4.95 -6.23
N TYR A 231 10.03 5.99 -6.80
CA TYR A 231 10.72 7.07 -7.51
C TYR A 231 11.92 7.66 -6.76
N THR A 232 11.79 7.89 -5.45
CA THR A 232 12.87 8.49 -4.63
C THR A 232 13.95 7.51 -4.19
N ALA A 233 13.80 6.22 -4.45
CA ALA A 233 14.66 5.17 -3.92
C ALA A 233 15.09 4.13 -4.94
N ASN A 234 14.34 3.94 -6.02
CA ASN A 234 14.64 2.94 -7.04
C ASN A 234 15.84 3.37 -7.91
N THR A 235 16.67 2.39 -8.31
CA THR A 235 17.81 2.60 -9.23
C THR A 235 17.45 2.35 -10.69
N ASN A 236 16.29 1.71 -10.97
CA ASN A 236 15.83 1.31 -12.31
C ASN A 236 14.38 1.80 -12.52
N ILE A 237 14.15 3.09 -12.30
CA ILE A 237 12.78 3.64 -12.40
C ILE A 237 12.26 3.65 -13.84
N GLU A 238 13.17 3.71 -14.81
CA GLU A 238 12.88 3.65 -16.24
C GLU A 238 12.21 2.35 -16.67
N ASP A 239 12.56 1.24 -16.03
CA ASP A 239 12.00 -0.09 -16.30
C ASP A 239 10.63 -0.34 -15.64
N CYS A 240 10.17 0.58 -14.79
CA CYS A 240 8.97 0.36 -14.01
C CYS A 240 7.70 0.66 -14.81
N HIS A 241 6.72 -0.24 -14.77
CA HIS A 241 5.38 -0.03 -15.29
C HIS A 241 4.58 0.95 -14.43
N PHE A 242 4.71 0.82 -13.10
CA PHE A 242 4.07 1.67 -12.11
C PHE A 242 5.15 2.43 -11.34
N VAL A 243 5.07 3.75 -11.35
CA VAL A 243 6.01 4.66 -10.67
C VAL A 243 5.35 5.28 -9.46
N HIS A 244 5.84 4.99 -8.28
CA HIS A 244 5.30 5.43 -7.00
C HIS A 244 6.06 6.67 -6.49
N PHE A 245 5.42 7.81 -6.50
CA PHE A 245 5.96 9.10 -6.04
C PHE A 245 5.84 9.27 -4.52
N PHE A 246 6.27 8.25 -3.78
CA PHE A 246 6.26 8.32 -2.32
C PHE A 246 7.29 9.33 -1.78
N LEU A 247 7.17 9.71 -0.50
CA LEU A 247 7.98 10.73 0.15
C LEU A 247 7.92 12.09 -0.57
N LYS A 248 6.71 12.60 -0.71
CA LYS A 248 6.39 13.84 -1.41
C LYS A 248 7.35 15.00 -1.10
N ASP A 249 7.78 15.15 0.16
CA ASP A 249 8.71 16.20 0.58
C ASP A 249 10.10 16.13 -0.10
N LYS A 250 10.42 15.01 -0.72
CA LYS A 250 11.69 14.81 -1.46
C LYS A 250 11.56 15.03 -2.96
N LEU A 251 10.34 15.23 -3.44
CA LEU A 251 10.07 15.49 -4.85
C LEU A 251 10.28 16.97 -5.18
N PRO A 252 10.62 17.32 -6.44
CA PRO A 252 10.65 18.71 -6.89
C PRO A 252 9.35 19.42 -6.55
N GLU A 253 9.44 20.57 -5.87
CA GLU A 253 8.31 21.37 -5.43
C GLU A 253 7.24 20.55 -4.68
N ALA A 254 7.67 19.58 -3.87
CA ALA A 254 6.81 18.64 -3.16
C ALA A 254 5.82 17.90 -4.09
N GLY A 255 6.24 17.63 -5.32
CA GLY A 255 5.44 16.92 -6.33
C GLY A 255 4.47 17.79 -7.13
N GLU A 256 4.47 19.11 -6.94
CA GLU A 256 3.57 20.00 -7.70
C GLU A 256 4.10 20.38 -9.09
N ASN A 257 5.41 20.16 -9.36
CA ASN A 257 6.00 20.30 -10.68
C ASN A 257 5.95 18.97 -11.44
N VAL A 258 4.76 18.63 -11.91
CA VAL A 258 4.48 17.35 -12.60
C VAL A 258 5.26 17.24 -13.91
N GLU A 259 5.41 18.34 -14.66
CA GLU A 259 6.16 18.34 -15.92
C GLU A 259 7.60 17.89 -15.72
N LYS A 260 8.27 18.42 -14.69
CA LYS A 260 9.64 18.03 -14.35
C LYS A 260 9.74 16.56 -13.94
N LEU A 261 8.75 16.06 -13.19
CA LEU A 261 8.70 14.64 -12.80
C LEU A 261 8.51 13.74 -14.02
N MET A 262 7.60 14.11 -14.94
CA MET A 262 7.34 13.35 -16.16
C MET A 262 8.53 13.37 -17.12
N GLN A 263 9.25 14.49 -17.23
CA GLN A 263 10.48 14.55 -18.02
C GLN A 263 11.51 13.51 -17.57
N VAL A 264 11.68 13.32 -16.25
CA VAL A 264 12.64 12.34 -15.72
C VAL A 264 12.27 10.90 -16.06
N ILE A 265 10.98 10.58 -16.04
CA ILE A 265 10.50 9.20 -16.35
C ILE A 265 10.20 8.97 -17.83
N SER A 266 10.19 10.00 -18.66
CA SER A 266 9.92 9.90 -20.11
C SER A 266 11.19 10.09 -20.96
N ASN A 267 12.32 10.46 -20.37
CA ASN A 267 13.58 10.74 -21.08
C ASN A 267 14.37 9.48 -21.47
N ASP A 268 13.64 8.39 -21.72
CA ASP A 268 14.22 7.17 -22.29
C ASP A 268 13.48 6.77 -23.57
#